data_69a3396173629971dae414abcdb5a0c3
#
_entry.id   69a3396173629971dae414abcdb5a0c3
#
_cell.length_a   1.000
_cell.length_b   1.000
_cell.length_c   1.000
_cell.angle_alpha   90.00
_cell.angle_beta   90.00
_cell.angle_gamma   90.00
#
_symmetry.space_group_name_H-M   'P 1'
#
loop_
_entity.id
_entity.type
_entity.pdbx_description
1 polymer ?
#
loop_
_entity_poly.entity_id
_entity_poly.type
_entity_poly.pdbx_seq_one_letter_code
_entity_poly.pdbx_strand_id
1 'polypeptide(L)'
;MEQPNLETAPNAPAEAATPVQAATPSASVETATPSAAATPSASAVAGRHRRRIKLGRVASDKMDKTIVVVTETRVPHPVYKKIVRKSVRFKAHDERNEAKAGDTVRIAECRPMSRDKRWRLVEIVERAK
;
A
#
# COMPACT_ATOMS: atom_id res chain seq x y z
N MET A 1 -12.24 52.28 -21.54
CA MET A 1 -13.49 52.33 -20.76
C MET A 1 -13.60 50.95 -20.13
N GLU A 2 -13.12 50.84 -19.04
CA GLU A 2 -13.47 51.16 -17.64
C GLU A 2 -13.90 49.90 -16.90
N GLN A 3 -13.08 49.51 -15.96
CA GLN A 3 -13.40 48.64 -14.81
C GLN A 3 -14.42 49.40 -13.91
N PRO A 4 -15.10 48.78 -12.96
CA PRO A 4 -14.53 48.38 -11.69
C PRO A 4 -15.18 47.11 -11.11
N ASN A 5 -14.40 46.32 -10.34
CA ASN A 5 -14.10 46.40 -8.92
C ASN A 5 -15.30 46.21 -7.97
N LEU A 6 -15.13 45.35 -7.03
CA LEU A 6 -15.58 45.35 -5.63
C LEU A 6 -15.64 43.91 -5.14
N GLU A 7 -14.66 43.38 -4.44
CA GLU A 7 -14.39 43.57 -3.00
C GLU A 7 -15.57 43.12 -2.11
N THR A 8 -15.38 42.08 -1.37
CA THR A 8 -15.56 42.06 0.08
C THR A 8 -15.33 40.65 0.68
N ALA A 9 -14.26 40.51 1.40
CA ALA A 9 -14.13 39.60 2.55
C ALA A 9 -14.73 40.39 3.77
N PRO A 10 -14.73 39.87 4.99
CA PRO A 10 -14.53 38.58 5.63
C PRO A 10 -15.66 38.27 6.63
N ASN A 11 -15.72 37.10 7.16
CA ASN A 11 -16.28 36.93 8.50
C ASN A 11 -15.73 35.66 9.22
N ALA A 12 -14.88 35.89 10.14
CA ALA A 12 -14.71 35.16 11.38
C ALA A 12 -15.08 36.17 12.49
N PRO A 13 -15.26 35.84 13.76
CA PRO A 13 -15.13 34.64 14.55
C PRO A 13 -16.28 34.45 15.58
N ALA A 14 -16.24 33.38 16.36
CA ALA A 14 -16.68 33.29 17.77
C ALA A 14 -16.43 31.84 18.21
N GLU A 15 -15.47 31.52 18.97
CA GLU A 15 -15.13 31.70 20.38
C GLU A 15 -16.26 31.37 21.38
N ALA A 16 -15.88 30.55 22.31
CA ALA A 16 -16.40 30.28 23.64
C ALA A 16 -17.01 28.86 23.79
N ALA A 17 -16.72 28.05 24.73
CA ALA A 17 -16.01 28.10 25.98
C ALA A 17 -15.97 26.67 26.54
N THR A 18 -14.89 26.26 27.08
CA THR A 18 -14.76 25.30 28.20
C THR A 18 -15.56 25.84 29.42
N PRO A 19 -15.94 25.06 30.44
CA PRO A 19 -15.07 24.18 31.17
C PRO A 19 -15.72 23.00 31.96
N VAL A 20 -14.85 22.18 32.56
CA VAL A 20 -14.82 21.74 33.96
C VAL A 20 -15.36 20.38 34.35
N GLN A 21 -14.46 19.62 34.83
CA GLN A 21 -14.23 18.91 36.09
C GLN A 21 -14.90 17.54 36.26
N ALA A 22 -14.05 16.59 36.37
CA ALA A 22 -13.47 15.98 37.59
C ALA A 22 -14.40 14.97 38.27
N ALA A 23 -13.96 13.74 38.27
CA ALA A 23 -13.98 12.89 39.48
C ALA A 23 -13.30 11.53 39.17
N THR A 24 -12.10 11.35 39.65
CA THR A 24 -11.64 10.07 40.16
C THR A 24 -12.31 9.82 41.49
N PRO A 25 -12.56 8.56 41.89
CA PRO A 25 -11.56 7.89 42.66
C PRO A 25 -11.48 6.35 42.50
N SER A 26 -10.23 5.91 42.61
CA SER A 26 -9.75 4.90 43.56
C SER A 26 -10.28 3.46 43.52
N ALA A 27 -9.29 2.61 43.27
CA ALA A 27 -8.99 1.37 44.01
C ALA A 27 -9.87 0.14 43.77
N SER A 28 -9.31 -0.87 43.14
CA SER A 28 -9.01 -2.11 43.87
C SER A 28 -8.16 -3.04 42.98
N VAL A 29 -7.06 -3.39 43.53
CA VAL A 29 -6.13 -4.47 43.18
C VAL A 29 -6.92 -5.77 43.14
N GLU A 30 -6.84 -6.51 42.04
CA GLU A 30 -6.90 -7.97 42.13
C GLU A 30 -6.03 -8.60 41.04
N THR A 31 -5.03 -9.22 41.51
CA THR A 31 -4.07 -10.11 40.93
C THR A 31 -4.81 -11.27 40.23
N ALA A 32 -4.74 -11.33 38.92
CA ALA A 32 -5.02 -12.57 38.20
C ALA A 32 -3.93 -12.81 37.18
N THR A 33 -3.15 -13.78 37.49
CA THR A 33 -2.11 -14.52 36.77
C THR A 33 -2.40 -14.66 35.27
N PRO A 34 -1.41 -14.43 34.39
CA PRO A 34 -1.59 -14.74 32.99
C PRO A 34 -1.43 -16.26 32.80
N SER A 35 -2.55 -16.92 32.59
CA SER A 35 -2.56 -18.31 32.15
C SER A 35 -2.15 -18.37 30.68
N ALA A 36 -0.98 -18.98 30.50
CA ALA A 36 -0.55 -19.82 29.39
C ALA A 36 -0.97 -19.49 27.95
N ALA A 37 -0.01 -18.94 27.24
CA ALA A 37 0.46 -19.45 25.97
C ALA A 37 -0.52 -20.32 25.16
N ALA A 38 -1.33 -19.70 24.33
CA ALA A 38 -1.78 -20.33 23.11
C ALA A 38 -0.77 -20.00 22.02
N THR A 39 0.25 -20.81 21.92
CA THR A 39 1.11 -20.94 20.76
C THR A 39 0.19 -21.26 19.58
N PRO A 40 0.07 -20.43 18.54
CA PRO A 40 -0.65 -20.85 17.35
C PRO A 40 0.14 -21.99 16.73
N SER A 41 -0.46 -23.15 16.79
CA SER A 41 0.04 -24.37 16.17
C SER A 41 0.48 -24.09 14.73
N ALA A 42 1.76 -24.15 14.49
CA ALA A 42 2.40 -23.93 13.19
C ALA A 42 2.13 -25.07 12.18
N SER A 43 1.19 -25.96 12.46
CA SER A 43 1.00 -27.20 11.66
C SER A 43 -0.16 -27.20 10.67
N ALA A 44 -0.92 -26.10 10.53
CA ALA A 44 -2.09 -26.08 9.65
C ALA A 44 -1.89 -25.33 8.31
N VAL A 45 -0.66 -25.04 7.87
CA VAL A 45 -0.38 -24.32 6.63
C VAL A 45 0.37 -25.18 5.59
N ALA A 46 0.42 -26.46 5.79
CA ALA A 46 0.94 -27.40 4.77
C ALA A 46 -0.11 -27.59 3.66
N GLY A 47 -0.02 -26.82 2.58
CA GLY A 47 -0.83 -27.05 1.39
C GLY A 47 -1.32 -25.84 0.62
N ARG A 48 -1.22 -24.63 1.14
CA ARG A 48 -1.60 -23.45 0.37
C ARG A 48 -0.45 -23.05 -0.55
N HIS A 49 -0.68 -23.17 -1.85
CA HIS A 49 0.26 -22.68 -2.86
C HIS A 49 0.64 -21.22 -2.52
N ARG A 50 1.89 -20.98 -2.16
CA ARG A 50 2.39 -19.63 -1.86
C ARG A 50 2.23 -18.77 -3.11
N ARG A 51 1.45 -17.71 -3.02
CA ARG A 51 1.30 -16.73 -4.11
C ARG A 51 2.68 -16.17 -4.46
N ARG A 52 2.96 -16.06 -5.74
CA ARG A 52 4.19 -15.44 -6.21
C ARG A 52 4.15 -13.95 -5.90
N ILE A 53 5.21 -13.45 -5.31
CA ILE A 53 5.40 -12.03 -5.02
C ILE A 53 6.55 -11.53 -5.88
N LYS A 54 6.40 -10.35 -6.46
CA LYS A 54 7.44 -9.69 -7.26
C LYS A 54 7.58 -8.25 -6.82
N LEU A 55 8.84 -7.76 -6.84
CA LEU A 55 9.18 -6.37 -6.71
C LEU A 55 9.39 -5.78 -8.11
N GLY A 56 8.93 -4.56 -8.32
CA GLY A 56 9.13 -3.88 -9.58
C GLY A 56 8.90 -2.39 -9.47
N ARG A 57 9.27 -1.66 -10.50
CA ARG A 57 9.06 -0.22 -10.62
C ARG A 57 7.84 0.07 -11.48
N VAL A 58 7.02 1.02 -11.06
CA VAL A 58 5.86 1.47 -11.82
C VAL A 58 6.35 2.28 -13.03
N ALA A 59 6.00 1.80 -14.22
CA ALA A 59 6.32 2.48 -15.48
C ALA A 59 5.22 3.44 -15.91
N SER A 60 3.96 3.16 -15.56
CA SER A 60 2.82 4.00 -15.93
C SER A 60 1.65 3.78 -15.00
N ASP A 61 0.98 4.86 -14.65
CA ASP A 61 -0.21 4.95 -13.81
C ASP A 61 -1.42 5.58 -14.54
N LYS A 62 -1.36 5.72 -15.88
CA LYS A 62 -2.37 6.40 -16.68
C LYS A 62 -3.73 5.72 -16.72
N MET A 63 -3.78 4.42 -16.40
CA MET A 63 -5.02 3.63 -16.47
C MET A 63 -5.72 3.65 -15.12
N ASP A 64 -7.05 3.82 -15.14
CA ASP A 64 -7.85 3.71 -13.93
C ASP A 64 -7.76 2.29 -13.33
N LYS A 65 -7.52 2.22 -12.01
CA LYS A 65 -7.37 0.98 -11.23
C LYS A 65 -6.38 -0.03 -11.80
N THR A 66 -5.38 0.46 -12.57
CA THR A 66 -4.43 -0.43 -13.22
C THR A 66 -3.09 0.26 -13.42
N ILE A 67 -2.04 -0.30 -12.85
CA ILE A 67 -0.67 0.16 -13.03
C ILE A 67 0.13 -0.82 -13.88
N VAL A 68 1.11 -0.29 -14.61
CA VAL A 68 2.09 -1.10 -15.35
C VAL A 68 3.37 -1.14 -14.54
N VAL A 69 3.76 -2.34 -14.12
CA VAL A 69 4.96 -2.57 -13.31
C VAL A 69 6.02 -3.28 -14.15
N VAL A 70 7.24 -2.77 -14.15
CA VAL A 70 8.40 -3.40 -14.79
C VAL A 70 9.21 -4.10 -13.71
N THR A 71 9.40 -5.40 -13.89
CA THR A 71 10.26 -6.20 -13.00
C THR A 71 11.53 -6.60 -13.76
N GLU A 72 12.67 -6.33 -13.17
CA GLU A 72 13.97 -6.73 -13.71
C GLU A 72 14.46 -7.99 -13.01
N THR A 73 14.83 -8.97 -13.78
CA THR A 73 15.41 -10.22 -13.29
C THR A 73 16.74 -10.45 -13.95
N ARG A 74 17.74 -10.81 -13.16
CA ARG A 74 19.07 -11.17 -13.66
C ARG A 74 19.12 -12.70 -13.79
N VAL A 75 19.31 -13.17 -15.00
CA VAL A 75 19.35 -14.60 -15.32
C VAL A 75 20.62 -14.92 -16.10
N PRO A 76 21.37 -15.98 -15.74
CA PRO A 76 22.51 -16.41 -16.53
C PRO A 76 22.04 -16.91 -17.92
N HIS A 77 22.73 -16.49 -18.98
CA HIS A 77 22.44 -17.00 -20.31
C HIS A 77 22.83 -18.49 -20.39
N PRO A 78 21.96 -19.36 -20.92
CA PRO A 78 22.19 -20.81 -20.89
C PRO A 78 23.46 -21.24 -21.67
N VAL A 79 23.75 -20.59 -22.79
CA VAL A 79 24.91 -20.91 -23.63
C VAL A 79 26.15 -20.14 -23.20
N TYR A 80 26.06 -18.82 -23.12
CA TYR A 80 27.22 -17.95 -22.85
C TYR A 80 27.54 -17.77 -21.37
N LYS A 81 26.72 -18.32 -20.46
CA LYS A 81 26.88 -18.24 -18.98
C LYS A 81 27.03 -16.80 -18.43
N LYS A 82 26.84 -15.79 -19.27
CA LYS A 82 26.90 -14.38 -18.90
C LYS A 82 25.56 -13.97 -18.25
N ILE A 83 25.61 -13.10 -17.25
CA ILE A 83 24.41 -12.57 -16.60
C ILE A 83 23.72 -11.57 -17.53
N VAL A 84 22.46 -11.85 -17.87
CA VAL A 84 21.62 -10.99 -18.69
C VAL A 84 20.50 -10.42 -17.85
N ARG A 85 20.21 -9.12 -18.00
CA ARG A 85 19.05 -8.47 -17.39
C ARG A 85 17.84 -8.69 -18.30
N LYS A 86 16.78 -9.26 -17.73
CA LYS A 86 15.51 -9.46 -18.41
C LYS A 86 14.44 -8.61 -17.74
N SER A 87 13.83 -7.69 -18.48
CA SER A 87 12.73 -6.86 -18.01
C SER A 87 11.40 -7.41 -18.51
N VAL A 88 10.44 -7.56 -17.61
CA VAL A 88 9.10 -8.04 -17.94
C VAL A 88 8.08 -7.04 -17.39
N ARG A 89 7.09 -6.68 -18.20
CA ARG A 89 6.00 -5.79 -17.83
C ARG A 89 4.81 -6.59 -17.33
N PHE A 90 4.26 -6.19 -16.18
CA PHE A 90 3.07 -6.77 -15.58
C PHE A 90 2.02 -5.68 -15.39
N LYS A 91 0.76 -5.99 -15.67
CA LYS A 91 -0.37 -5.15 -15.29
C LYS A 91 -0.86 -5.60 -13.92
N ALA A 92 -0.85 -4.70 -12.94
CA ALA A 92 -1.32 -4.94 -11.59
C ALA A 92 -2.55 -4.10 -11.28
N HIS A 93 -3.44 -4.64 -10.47
CA HIS A 93 -4.63 -3.94 -9.99
C HIS A 93 -4.28 -3.08 -8.78
N ASP A 94 -4.60 -1.81 -8.88
CA ASP A 94 -4.51 -0.83 -7.81
C ASP A 94 -5.89 -0.18 -7.63
N GLU A 95 -6.61 -0.56 -6.60
CA GLU A 95 -8.00 -0.14 -6.39
C GLU A 95 -8.11 1.34 -6.01
N ARG A 96 -7.09 1.87 -5.35
CA ARG A 96 -7.07 3.24 -4.81
C ARG A 96 -6.32 4.23 -5.68
N ASN A 97 -5.66 3.76 -6.75
CA ASN A 97 -4.77 4.59 -7.59
C ASN A 97 -3.68 5.29 -6.75
N GLU A 98 -3.13 4.58 -5.75
CA GLU A 98 -2.13 5.13 -4.83
C GLU A 98 -0.73 5.15 -5.42
N ALA A 99 -0.41 4.16 -6.28
CA ALA A 99 0.91 4.03 -6.86
C ALA A 99 1.09 4.97 -8.05
N LYS A 100 2.18 5.73 -8.05
CA LYS A 100 2.55 6.68 -9.10
C LYS A 100 3.68 6.14 -9.98
N ALA A 101 3.80 6.72 -11.18
CA ALA A 101 4.91 6.40 -12.06
C ALA A 101 6.26 6.69 -11.39
N GLY A 102 7.14 5.69 -11.35
CA GLY A 102 8.45 5.77 -10.71
C GLY A 102 8.54 5.05 -9.37
N ASP A 103 7.42 4.77 -8.71
CA ASP A 103 7.40 4.10 -7.41
C ASP A 103 7.91 2.65 -7.50
N THR A 104 8.56 2.19 -6.43
CA THR A 104 8.93 0.78 -6.25
C THR A 104 7.83 0.07 -5.47
N VAL A 105 7.22 -0.93 -6.09
CA VAL A 105 6.03 -1.60 -5.56
C VAL A 105 6.22 -3.10 -5.45
N ARG A 106 5.51 -3.70 -4.49
CA ARG A 106 5.37 -5.14 -4.32
C ARG A 106 4.02 -5.58 -4.85
N ILE A 107 4.05 -6.50 -5.82
CA ILE A 107 2.87 -7.08 -6.44
C ILE A 107 2.76 -8.56 -6.12
N ALA A 108 1.54 -9.06 -5.91
CA ALA A 108 1.24 -10.47 -5.67
C ALA A 108 0.36 -11.05 -6.77
N GLU A 109 0.61 -12.30 -7.09
CA GLU A 109 -0.23 -13.05 -8.01
C GLU A 109 -1.64 -13.23 -7.43
N CYS A 110 -2.66 -13.04 -8.25
CA CYS A 110 -4.06 -13.23 -7.88
C CYS A 110 -4.82 -13.96 -8.98
N ARG A 111 -6.10 -14.26 -8.74
CA ARG A 111 -6.98 -14.75 -9.78
C ARG A 111 -7.02 -13.79 -10.98
N PRO A 112 -7.22 -14.25 -12.20
CA PRO A 112 -7.34 -13.37 -13.35
C PRO A 112 -8.54 -12.43 -13.16
N MET A 113 -8.26 -11.13 -13.12
CA MET A 113 -9.27 -10.06 -13.01
C MET A 113 -9.69 -9.54 -14.38
N SER A 114 -8.78 -9.63 -15.35
CA SER A 114 -9.02 -9.27 -16.75
C SER A 114 -8.12 -10.11 -17.65
N ARG A 115 -8.21 -9.90 -18.97
CA ARG A 115 -7.36 -10.58 -19.94
C ARG A 115 -5.87 -10.52 -19.58
N ASP A 116 -5.37 -9.35 -19.14
CA ASP A 116 -3.96 -9.11 -18.88
C ASP A 116 -3.63 -8.95 -17.39
N LYS A 117 -4.62 -8.66 -16.52
CA LYS A 117 -4.41 -8.46 -15.09
C LYS A 117 -4.48 -9.77 -14.32
N ARG A 118 -3.35 -10.23 -13.83
CA ARG A 118 -3.21 -11.40 -12.94
C ARG A 118 -2.42 -11.07 -11.68
N TRP A 119 -2.17 -9.77 -11.45
CA TRP A 119 -1.41 -9.25 -10.33
C TRP A 119 -2.19 -8.15 -9.63
N ARG A 120 -1.97 -8.01 -8.34
CA ARG A 120 -2.52 -6.92 -7.54
C ARG A 120 -1.40 -6.23 -6.77
N LEU A 121 -1.54 -4.94 -6.53
CA LEU A 121 -0.71 -4.18 -5.62
C LEU A 121 -0.91 -4.69 -4.20
N VAL A 122 0.18 -4.91 -3.47
CA VAL A 122 0.18 -5.28 -2.05
C VAL A 122 0.59 -4.09 -1.22
N GLU A 123 1.73 -3.50 -1.58
CA GLU A 123 2.30 -2.36 -0.88
C GLU A 123 3.21 -1.54 -1.79
N ILE A 124 3.38 -0.28 -1.44
CA ILE A 124 4.37 0.63 -2.04
C ILE A 124 5.58 0.61 -1.11
N VAL A 125 6.70 0.10 -1.61
CA VAL A 125 7.95 -0.03 -0.83
C VAL A 125 8.66 1.32 -0.76
N GLU A 126 8.74 2.00 -1.90
CA GLU A 126 9.44 3.27 -2.02
C GLU A 126 8.69 4.17 -2.99
N ARG A 127 8.45 5.41 -2.60
CA ARG A 127 7.84 6.42 -3.45
C ARG A 127 8.91 7.19 -4.21
N ALA A 128 8.68 7.41 -5.49
CA ALA A 128 9.52 8.29 -6.29
C ALA A 128 9.41 9.74 -5.78
N LYS A 129 10.56 10.38 -5.64
CA LYS A 129 10.63 11.81 -5.34
C LYS A 129 10.41 12.64 -6.59
#